data_cba18caa5a02f6fb72804903f51ffd3a
#
_entry.id   cba18caa5a02f6fb72804903f51ffd3a
#
_cell.length_a   1.000
_cell.length_b   1.000
_cell.length_c   1.000
_cell.angle_alpha   90.00
_cell.angle_beta   90.00
_cell.angle_gamma   90.00
#
_symmetry.space_group_name_H-M   'P 1'
#
loop_
_entity.id
_entity.type
_entity.pdbx_description
1 polymer ?
#
loop_
_entity_poly.entity_id
_entity_poly.type
_entity_poly.pdbx_seq_one_letter_code
_entity_poly.pdbx_strand_id
1 'polypeptide(L)'
;MTSSNEVFEDPSPRAPARGRPPNRRNHGGSLRGTIDNDGLPNPIPPSGEQPLPASQREPCLLSGRREERLHEHPQVRDPGDYPAVPTYRVVDQNGAIVDDAFVPDLDEDGIVKLYKDMVFISVMDLIMFDAQRQGRLSFYMVSAGEEALSVGSASVLTPEDVIFCQYREQGVFKQRGFTTADFMNQLFANSKDPGRGRNMPVHYGSKELNIVGDIRLPPLQRKSLAYGGIQHTISSPLATQLPQASGAAYALKMQQMQDQSIPPRVVAAYFGEGAASEGDFHAALNIAATRSCPVIFICRNNGYAISTPTLEQYRGDGIASRGLGYGIDTIRVDGNDIWAVREATKRAREMALENGGRPVLIEAMTYRVSHHSTSDDSFAYRARVEVEDWKRRDNPITRLRKYMEAKGMWDESKEKECRESTRREVLKAFKEAEMEKKPPIRGMFEDVYEELTPDLKQQMAQLREHLDKYPEEYEVSEFEGGKDSLKA
;
A
#
# COMPACT_ATOMS: atom_id res chain seq x y z
N MET A 1 -10.67 49.05 27.89
CA MET A 1 -11.40 50.05 27.09
C MET A 1 -11.90 49.29 25.86
N THR A 2 -13.15 48.85 25.95
CA THR A 2 -14.28 48.96 25.01
C THR A 2 -13.99 48.61 23.55
N SER A 3 -14.37 47.43 23.15
CA SER A 3 -15.62 46.92 22.51
C SER A 3 -15.90 47.57 21.13
N SER A 4 -16.01 46.78 20.12
CA SER A 4 -17.17 46.75 19.22
C SER A 4 -17.13 45.52 18.27
N ASN A 5 -18.14 44.68 18.42
CA ASN A 5 -18.57 43.67 17.45
C ASN A 5 -19.23 44.36 16.27
N GLU A 6 -18.85 44.09 15.03
CA GLU A 6 -19.71 44.31 13.88
C GLU A 6 -19.99 42.97 13.20
N VAL A 7 -21.26 42.61 13.16
CA VAL A 7 -21.88 41.51 12.45
C VAL A 7 -22.12 41.97 11.02
N PHE A 8 -21.54 41.27 10.03
CA PHE A 8 -21.91 41.47 8.62
C PHE A 8 -23.02 40.46 8.26
N GLU A 9 -24.21 40.99 8.01
CA GLU A 9 -25.31 40.28 7.34
C GLU A 9 -25.10 40.30 5.82
N ASP A 10 -25.25 39.12 5.20
CA ASP A 10 -25.23 38.89 3.76
C ASP A 10 -26.69 38.87 3.22
N PRO A 11 -27.07 39.69 2.26
CA PRO A 11 -28.34 39.60 1.59
C PRO A 11 -28.20 39.03 0.18
N SER A 12 -28.41 37.76 -0.04
CA SER A 12 -28.64 37.22 -1.37
C SER A 12 -30.09 36.81 -1.60
N PRO A 13 -30.69 37.11 -2.77
CA PRO A 13 -32.11 37.00 -3.01
C PRO A 13 -32.55 35.54 -3.36
N ARG A 14 -33.70 35.14 -2.80
CA ARG A 14 -34.39 33.87 -3.07
C ARG A 14 -34.96 33.87 -4.49
N ALA A 15 -34.65 32.81 -5.26
CA ALA A 15 -35.32 32.50 -6.52
C ALA A 15 -36.67 31.77 -6.28
N PRO A 16 -37.68 31.99 -7.18
CA PRO A 16 -39.03 31.49 -6.96
C PRO A 16 -39.20 29.98 -7.29
N ALA A 17 -40.07 29.34 -6.54
CA ALA A 17 -40.46 27.95 -6.68
C ALA A 17 -41.14 27.67 -8.03
N ARG A 18 -40.64 26.67 -8.78
CA ARG A 18 -41.32 26.14 -9.99
C ARG A 18 -42.27 25.04 -9.59
N GLY A 19 -43.50 25.19 -10.06
CA GLY A 19 -44.62 24.27 -9.83
C GLY A 19 -44.46 22.89 -10.49
N ARG A 20 -45.06 21.90 -9.86
CA ARG A 20 -45.18 20.52 -10.37
C ARG A 20 -46.11 20.46 -11.57
N PRO A 21 -45.78 19.71 -12.62
CA PRO A 21 -46.77 19.39 -13.69
C PRO A 21 -47.66 18.21 -13.27
N PRO A 22 -48.85 18.08 -13.86
CA PRO A 22 -49.87 17.13 -13.43
C PRO A 22 -49.64 15.71 -13.94
N ASN A 23 -50.08 14.77 -13.13
CA ASN A 23 -50.12 13.33 -13.32
C ASN A 23 -50.88 12.96 -14.62
N ARG A 24 -50.20 12.38 -15.62
CA ARG A 24 -50.87 11.65 -16.70
C ARG A 24 -50.85 10.16 -16.41
N ARG A 25 -52.01 9.59 -16.16
CA ARG A 25 -52.28 8.16 -16.21
C ARG A 25 -52.09 7.70 -17.66
N ASN A 26 -51.17 6.77 -17.89
CA ASN A 26 -51.17 5.96 -19.10
C ASN A 26 -51.34 4.50 -18.72
N HIS A 27 -52.47 3.92 -19.13
CA HIS A 27 -52.66 2.49 -19.25
C HIS A 27 -51.81 1.99 -20.44
N GLY A 28 -50.91 1.07 -20.17
CA GLY A 28 -50.15 0.38 -21.20
C GLY A 28 -49.49 -0.84 -20.59
N GLY A 29 -50.14 -1.99 -20.67
CA GLY A 29 -49.57 -3.27 -20.30
C GLY A 29 -48.41 -3.60 -21.24
N SER A 30 -47.22 -3.75 -20.69
CA SER A 30 -46.06 -4.28 -21.41
C SER A 30 -45.69 -5.61 -20.78
N LEU A 31 -45.96 -6.68 -21.49
CA LEU A 31 -45.39 -8.01 -21.29
C LEU A 31 -43.88 -7.90 -21.54
N ARG A 32 -43.07 -7.84 -20.47
CA ARG A 32 -41.61 -8.03 -20.59
C ARG A 32 -41.29 -9.50 -20.37
N GLY A 33 -41.08 -10.23 -21.47
CA GLY A 33 -40.38 -11.52 -21.43
C GLY A 33 -38.91 -11.32 -21.10
N THR A 34 -38.39 -12.14 -20.22
CA THR A 34 -36.94 -12.27 -19.99
C THR A 34 -36.30 -12.96 -21.18
N ILE A 35 -35.26 -12.42 -21.72
CA ILE A 35 -34.45 -12.97 -22.82
C ILE A 35 -33.23 -13.66 -22.20
N ASP A 36 -32.94 -14.89 -22.66
CA ASP A 36 -31.69 -15.58 -22.31
C ASP A 36 -30.49 -15.05 -23.10
N ASN A 37 -29.30 -15.54 -22.76
CA ASN A 37 -28.05 -15.08 -23.36
C ASN A 37 -27.93 -15.39 -24.87
N ASP A 38 -28.82 -16.19 -25.45
CA ASP A 38 -28.78 -16.57 -26.86
C ASP A 38 -29.83 -15.80 -27.71
N GLY A 39 -30.55 -14.85 -27.09
CA GLY A 39 -31.49 -13.98 -27.79
C GLY A 39 -32.81 -14.63 -28.17
N LEU A 40 -33.12 -15.82 -27.66
CA LEU A 40 -34.40 -16.52 -27.91
C LEU A 40 -35.35 -16.30 -26.72
N PRO A 41 -36.65 -16.08 -26.93
CA PRO A 41 -37.59 -15.95 -25.83
C PRO A 41 -37.78 -17.32 -25.13
N ASN A 42 -37.70 -17.31 -23.80
CA ASN A 42 -37.99 -18.50 -23.01
C ASN A 42 -39.39 -19.07 -23.36
N PRO A 43 -39.53 -20.40 -23.54
CA PRO A 43 -40.83 -20.99 -23.80
C PRO A 43 -41.78 -20.73 -22.63
N ILE A 44 -42.98 -20.22 -22.94
CA ILE A 44 -44.06 -20.05 -21.97
C ILE A 44 -44.45 -21.44 -21.47
N PRO A 45 -44.43 -21.72 -20.15
CA PRO A 45 -44.89 -23.02 -19.66
C PRO A 45 -46.36 -23.24 -19.98
N PRO A 46 -46.77 -24.45 -20.30
CA PRO A 46 -48.18 -24.75 -20.63
C PRO A 46 -49.06 -24.42 -19.42
N SER A 47 -50.14 -23.69 -19.68
CA SER A 47 -51.13 -23.29 -18.69
C SER A 47 -51.85 -24.52 -18.17
N GLY A 48 -51.46 -25.01 -16.99
CA GLY A 48 -52.15 -26.14 -16.38
C GLY A 48 -51.46 -26.81 -15.17
N GLU A 49 -50.21 -26.53 -14.88
CA GLU A 49 -49.57 -27.09 -13.68
C GLU A 49 -49.86 -26.22 -12.46
N GLN A 50 -50.50 -26.80 -11.46
CA GLN A 50 -50.66 -26.18 -10.15
C GLN A 50 -49.26 -25.97 -9.52
N PRO A 51 -48.99 -24.82 -8.91
CA PRO A 51 -47.71 -24.61 -8.26
C PRO A 51 -47.48 -25.65 -7.16
N LEU A 52 -46.32 -26.31 -7.19
CA LEU A 52 -45.89 -27.25 -6.16
C LEU A 52 -46.00 -26.62 -4.75
N PRO A 53 -46.43 -27.41 -3.74
CA PRO A 53 -46.45 -26.94 -2.35
C PRO A 53 -45.08 -26.41 -1.93
N ALA A 54 -45.04 -25.38 -1.07
CA ALA A 54 -43.83 -24.71 -0.67
C ALA A 54 -42.73 -25.63 -0.11
N SER A 55 -43.11 -26.78 0.45
CA SER A 55 -42.22 -27.84 0.97
C SER A 55 -41.50 -28.69 -0.11
N GLN A 56 -41.91 -28.55 -1.41
CA GLN A 56 -41.30 -29.32 -2.53
C GLN A 56 -40.56 -28.42 -3.52
N ARG A 57 -40.40 -27.14 -3.22
CA ARG A 57 -39.58 -26.24 -4.05
C ARG A 57 -38.14 -26.48 -3.76
N GLU A 58 -37.32 -26.73 -4.79
CA GLU A 58 -35.89 -26.75 -4.64
C GLU A 58 -35.40 -25.41 -4.10
N PRO A 59 -34.33 -25.41 -3.24
CA PRO A 59 -33.80 -24.16 -2.73
C PRO A 59 -33.34 -23.25 -3.84
N CYS A 60 -33.88 -22.03 -3.86
CA CYS A 60 -33.54 -21.04 -4.87
C CYS A 60 -32.12 -20.50 -4.59
N LEU A 61 -31.19 -20.71 -5.50
CA LEU A 61 -29.88 -20.08 -5.48
C LEU A 61 -30.02 -18.62 -5.92
N LEU A 62 -30.26 -17.72 -4.97
CA LEU A 62 -30.42 -16.28 -5.24
C LEU A 62 -29.09 -15.56 -5.47
N SER A 63 -28.01 -15.99 -4.86
CA SER A 63 -26.65 -15.48 -5.08
C SER A 63 -25.58 -16.41 -4.51
N GLY A 64 -24.53 -16.63 -5.24
CA GLY A 64 -23.40 -17.43 -4.78
C GLY A 64 -23.64 -18.93 -4.68
N ARG A 65 -22.66 -19.67 -4.18
CA ARG A 65 -22.60 -21.14 -4.18
C ARG A 65 -23.17 -21.81 -2.92
N ARG A 66 -23.91 -21.07 -2.07
CA ARG A 66 -24.49 -21.62 -0.84
C ARG A 66 -25.97 -21.79 -0.99
N GLU A 67 -26.50 -22.94 -0.56
CA GLU A 67 -27.92 -23.15 -0.41
C GLU A 67 -28.49 -22.15 0.59
N GLU A 68 -29.48 -21.35 0.14
CA GLU A 68 -30.22 -20.43 1.00
C GLU A 68 -31.49 -21.09 1.51
N ARG A 69 -31.71 -21.03 2.82
CA ARG A 69 -33.00 -21.43 3.40
C ARG A 69 -33.94 -20.23 3.38
N LEU A 70 -35.10 -20.41 2.77
CA LEU A 70 -36.14 -19.39 2.83
C LEU A 70 -36.78 -19.39 4.22
N HIS A 71 -36.84 -18.21 4.84
CA HIS A 71 -37.45 -17.98 6.14
C HIS A 71 -38.75 -17.20 5.97
N GLU A 72 -39.76 -17.52 6.78
CA GLU A 72 -41.09 -16.83 6.76
C GLU A 72 -40.97 -15.37 7.28
N HIS A 73 -39.94 -15.07 8.08
CA HIS A 73 -39.69 -13.74 8.64
C HIS A 73 -38.26 -13.27 8.35
N PRO A 74 -38.05 -11.94 8.25
CA PRO A 74 -36.70 -11.38 8.10
C PRO A 74 -35.77 -11.84 9.22
N GLN A 75 -34.60 -12.36 8.86
CA GLN A 75 -33.56 -12.72 9.84
C GLN A 75 -32.56 -11.57 9.92
N VAL A 76 -32.53 -10.89 11.07
CA VAL A 76 -31.51 -9.89 11.36
C VAL A 76 -30.31 -10.60 11.96
N ARG A 77 -29.13 -10.36 11.42
CA ARG A 77 -27.87 -10.86 11.96
C ARG A 77 -27.11 -9.74 12.66
N ASP A 78 -26.84 -9.91 13.93
CA ASP A 78 -26.00 -8.98 14.68
C ASP A 78 -24.51 -9.24 14.33
N PRO A 79 -23.74 -8.22 13.96
CA PRO A 79 -22.29 -8.37 13.75
C PRO A 79 -21.57 -8.96 14.98
N GLY A 80 -22.05 -8.74 16.19
CA GLY A 80 -21.51 -9.30 17.43
C GLY A 80 -21.69 -10.83 17.57
N ASP A 81 -22.60 -11.44 16.80
CA ASP A 81 -22.81 -12.89 16.81
C ASP A 81 -21.71 -13.67 16.05
N TYR A 82 -20.85 -12.97 15.29
CA TYR A 82 -19.77 -13.61 14.56
C TYR A 82 -18.49 -13.66 15.40
N PRO A 83 -17.78 -14.83 15.41
CA PRO A 83 -16.49 -14.90 16.07
C PRO A 83 -15.49 -13.96 15.39
N ALA A 84 -14.67 -13.31 16.21
CA ALA A 84 -13.56 -12.49 15.69
C ALA A 84 -12.57 -13.37 14.90
N VAL A 85 -11.95 -12.78 13.84
CA VAL A 85 -10.88 -13.46 13.10
C VAL A 85 -9.69 -13.64 14.05
N PRO A 86 -9.20 -14.88 14.28
CA PRO A 86 -8.11 -15.12 15.22
C PRO A 86 -6.80 -14.52 14.72
N THR A 87 -5.97 -14.02 15.66
CA THR A 87 -4.64 -13.47 15.34
C THR A 87 -3.59 -14.57 15.49
N TYR A 88 -2.89 -14.90 14.41
CA TYR A 88 -1.79 -15.86 14.38
C TYR A 88 -0.52 -15.27 15.01
N ARG A 89 0.18 -16.06 15.82
CA ARG A 89 1.42 -15.70 16.50
C ARG A 89 2.32 -16.94 16.62
N VAL A 90 3.62 -16.73 16.50
CA VAL A 90 4.67 -17.78 16.61
C VAL A 90 5.53 -17.59 17.86
N VAL A 91 5.92 -16.34 18.18
CA VAL A 91 6.69 -16.04 19.38
C VAL A 91 5.95 -15.03 20.25
N ASP A 92 6.16 -15.12 21.56
CA ASP A 92 5.62 -14.14 22.52
C ASP A 92 6.46 -12.86 22.57
N GLN A 93 6.06 -11.89 23.39
CA GLN A 93 6.76 -10.62 23.60
C GLN A 93 8.15 -10.75 24.22
N ASN A 94 8.49 -11.94 24.77
CA ASN A 94 9.80 -12.26 25.30
C ASN A 94 10.68 -13.00 24.30
N GLY A 95 10.20 -13.23 23.09
CA GLY A 95 10.93 -13.97 22.06
C GLY A 95 10.86 -15.50 22.23
N ALA A 96 10.02 -16.01 23.15
CA ALA A 96 9.81 -17.42 23.32
C ALA A 96 8.81 -17.98 22.30
N ILE A 97 9.12 -19.13 21.70
CA ILE A 97 8.20 -19.83 20.78
C ILE A 97 6.97 -20.29 21.56
N VAL A 98 5.77 -19.98 21.04
CA VAL A 98 4.48 -20.38 21.63
C VAL A 98 3.87 -21.60 20.99
N ASP A 99 4.34 -21.99 19.81
CA ASP A 99 3.96 -23.22 19.11
C ASP A 99 5.20 -24.12 18.97
N ASP A 100 5.29 -25.17 19.78
CA ASP A 100 6.41 -26.09 19.79
C ASP A 100 6.62 -26.81 18.45
N ALA A 101 5.63 -26.82 17.56
CA ALA A 101 5.73 -27.38 16.22
C ALA A 101 6.44 -26.44 15.24
N PHE A 102 6.61 -25.17 15.58
CA PHE A 102 7.27 -24.19 14.70
C PHE A 102 8.78 -24.44 14.63
N VAL A 103 9.27 -24.55 13.40
CA VAL A 103 10.70 -24.63 13.09
C VAL A 103 11.01 -23.52 12.09
N PRO A 104 11.94 -22.59 12.40
CA PRO A 104 12.38 -21.57 11.46
C PRO A 104 12.86 -22.18 10.14
N ASP A 105 12.43 -21.63 9.03
CA ASP A 105 12.87 -22.00 7.67
C ASP A 105 14.13 -21.28 7.21
N LEU A 106 14.85 -20.64 8.12
CA LEU A 106 16.09 -19.89 7.89
C LEU A 106 17.22 -20.43 8.77
N ASP A 107 18.41 -20.39 8.23
CA ASP A 107 19.64 -20.57 8.99
C ASP A 107 19.97 -19.33 9.86
N GLU A 108 21.03 -19.44 10.66
CA GLU A 108 21.46 -18.35 11.57
C GLU A 108 21.74 -17.05 10.79
N ASP A 109 22.43 -17.15 9.66
CA ASP A 109 22.78 -15.98 8.83
C ASP A 109 21.54 -15.28 8.28
N GLY A 110 20.53 -16.04 7.85
CA GLY A 110 19.26 -15.53 7.41
C GLY A 110 18.49 -14.79 8.51
N ILE A 111 18.49 -15.35 9.74
CA ILE A 111 17.85 -14.75 10.90
C ILE A 111 18.57 -13.43 11.27
N VAL A 112 19.90 -13.46 11.32
CA VAL A 112 20.73 -12.28 11.60
C VAL A 112 20.53 -11.19 10.54
N LYS A 113 20.36 -11.58 9.28
CA LYS A 113 20.06 -10.64 8.20
C LYS A 113 18.72 -9.93 8.42
N LEU A 114 17.65 -10.65 8.75
CA LEU A 114 16.36 -10.04 9.07
C LEU A 114 16.46 -9.03 10.20
N TYR A 115 17.18 -9.41 11.26
CA TYR A 115 17.43 -8.52 12.39
C TYR A 115 18.16 -7.25 11.99
N LYS A 116 19.30 -7.39 11.27
CA LYS A 116 20.10 -6.26 10.78
C LYS A 116 19.29 -5.32 9.89
N ASP A 117 18.40 -5.86 9.04
CA ASP A 117 17.56 -5.04 8.17
C ASP A 117 16.52 -4.23 8.99
N MET A 118 15.93 -4.80 10.04
CA MET A 118 15.08 -4.03 10.97
C MET A 118 15.86 -2.95 11.72
N VAL A 119 17.09 -3.27 12.21
CA VAL A 119 17.97 -2.31 12.86
C VAL A 119 18.37 -1.19 11.91
N PHE A 120 18.67 -1.54 10.64
CA PHE A 120 18.99 -0.54 9.61
C PHE A 120 17.85 0.48 9.45
N ILE A 121 16.59 0.03 9.31
CA ILE A 121 15.45 0.94 9.20
C ILE A 121 15.34 1.84 10.42
N SER A 122 15.43 1.26 11.63
CA SER A 122 15.34 2.03 12.88
C SER A 122 16.44 3.10 13.01
N VAL A 123 17.69 2.78 12.61
CA VAL A 123 18.82 3.72 12.67
C VAL A 123 18.67 4.80 11.59
N MET A 124 18.30 4.42 10.37
CA MET A 124 18.04 5.37 9.28
C MET A 124 16.92 6.34 9.66
N ASP A 125 15.80 5.83 10.16
CA ASP A 125 14.65 6.64 10.58
C ASP A 125 15.03 7.73 11.59
N LEU A 126 15.85 7.39 12.60
CA LEU A 126 16.30 8.35 13.59
C LEU A 126 17.16 9.48 12.97
N ILE A 127 18.11 9.11 12.10
CA ILE A 127 18.99 10.08 11.43
C ILE A 127 18.17 10.98 10.49
N MET A 128 17.25 10.41 9.73
CA MET A 128 16.45 11.17 8.76
C MET A 128 15.42 12.08 9.45
N PHE A 129 14.85 11.64 10.57
CA PHE A 129 13.98 12.48 11.39
C PHE A 129 14.73 13.71 11.89
N ASP A 130 15.93 13.52 12.44
CA ASP A 130 16.78 14.62 12.92
C ASP A 130 17.20 15.54 11.77
N ALA A 131 17.56 15.01 10.61
CA ALA A 131 17.91 15.77 9.42
C ALA A 131 16.76 16.65 8.92
N GLN A 132 15.54 16.12 8.96
CA GLN A 132 14.34 16.92 8.62
C GLN A 132 14.14 18.05 9.65
N ARG A 133 14.29 17.78 10.96
CA ARG A 133 14.16 18.81 11.99
C ARG A 133 15.23 19.91 11.86
N GLN A 134 16.37 19.60 11.26
CA GLN A 134 17.43 20.57 10.94
C GLN A 134 17.18 21.29 9.59
N GLY A 135 16.09 21.00 8.89
CA GLY A 135 15.76 21.61 7.59
C GLY A 135 16.57 21.07 6.41
N ARG A 136 17.34 19.96 6.60
CA ARG A 136 18.16 19.34 5.54
C ARG A 136 17.33 18.45 4.60
N LEU A 137 16.20 17.96 5.08
CA LEU A 137 15.18 17.25 4.29
C LEU A 137 13.85 17.99 4.39
N SER A 138 13.08 17.99 3.31
CA SER A 138 11.76 18.66 3.29
C SER A 138 10.71 17.87 4.08
N PHE A 139 10.79 16.54 4.08
CA PHE A 139 9.81 15.65 4.70
C PHE A 139 10.42 14.28 5.04
N TYR A 140 9.90 13.61 6.08
CA TYR A 140 10.22 12.23 6.38
C TYR A 140 9.08 11.52 7.14
N MET A 141 9.01 10.20 6.98
CA MET A 141 8.07 9.33 7.72
C MET A 141 8.82 8.16 8.33
N VAL A 142 8.69 8.01 9.63
CA VAL A 142 9.34 6.97 10.44
C VAL A 142 8.48 5.70 10.46
N SER A 143 9.11 4.53 10.41
CA SER A 143 8.47 3.21 10.44
C SER A 143 8.53 2.51 11.81
N ALA A 144 8.95 3.24 12.86
CA ALA A 144 9.18 2.67 14.19
C ALA A 144 7.95 1.95 14.75
N GLY A 145 8.15 0.69 15.12
CA GLY A 145 7.13 -0.24 15.62
C GLY A 145 6.52 -1.15 14.54
N GLU A 146 6.84 -0.94 13.26
CA GLU A 146 6.26 -1.64 12.12
C GLU A 146 7.33 -2.40 11.28
N GLU A 147 8.56 -2.50 11.79
CA GLU A 147 9.72 -3.04 11.05
C GLU A 147 9.54 -4.53 10.71
N ALA A 148 8.98 -5.32 11.65
CA ALA A 148 8.81 -6.76 11.44
C ALA A 148 7.83 -7.08 10.31
N LEU A 149 6.77 -6.26 10.15
CA LEU A 149 5.82 -6.44 9.07
C LEU A 149 6.49 -6.24 7.71
N SER A 150 7.19 -5.12 7.51
CA SER A 150 7.78 -4.78 6.22
C SER A 150 8.94 -5.71 5.83
N VAL A 151 9.84 -5.99 6.79
CA VAL A 151 10.99 -6.89 6.57
C VAL A 151 10.55 -8.34 6.45
N GLY A 152 9.68 -8.81 7.36
CA GLY A 152 9.22 -10.21 7.41
C GLY A 152 8.44 -10.60 6.17
N SER A 153 7.44 -9.81 5.77
CA SER A 153 6.63 -10.12 4.59
C SER A 153 7.44 -10.12 3.29
N ALA A 154 8.30 -9.11 3.10
CA ALA A 154 9.12 -9.02 1.89
C ALA A 154 10.16 -10.13 1.77
N SER A 155 10.62 -10.70 2.88
CA SER A 155 11.67 -11.74 2.91
C SER A 155 11.25 -13.08 2.31
N VAL A 156 9.96 -13.32 2.11
CA VAL A 156 9.40 -14.55 1.52
C VAL A 156 8.86 -14.34 0.10
N LEU A 157 8.89 -13.11 -0.41
CA LEU A 157 8.56 -12.80 -1.79
C LEU A 157 9.77 -13.03 -2.70
N THR A 158 9.53 -13.59 -3.89
CA THR A 158 10.60 -13.81 -4.87
C THR A 158 10.94 -12.53 -5.64
N PRO A 159 12.13 -12.42 -6.24
CA PRO A 159 12.50 -11.26 -7.05
C PRO A 159 11.54 -10.98 -8.22
N GLU A 160 10.85 -12.00 -8.72
CA GLU A 160 9.91 -11.93 -9.83
C GLU A 160 8.52 -11.42 -9.41
N ASP A 161 8.17 -11.52 -8.13
CA ASP A 161 6.92 -10.99 -7.60
C ASP A 161 6.91 -9.47 -7.69
N VAL A 162 5.75 -8.89 -8.03
CA VAL A 162 5.59 -7.44 -8.18
C VAL A 162 5.06 -6.85 -6.88
N ILE A 163 5.61 -5.73 -6.46
CA ILE A 163 5.25 -5.10 -5.20
C ILE A 163 4.69 -3.70 -5.42
N PHE A 164 3.55 -3.41 -4.79
CA PHE A 164 2.95 -2.09 -4.69
C PHE A 164 2.99 -1.62 -3.24
N CYS A 165 3.73 -0.56 -2.98
CA CYS A 165 3.98 -0.03 -1.64
C CYS A 165 3.14 1.21 -1.34
N GLN A 166 2.99 1.49 -0.05
CA GLN A 166 2.67 2.79 0.50
C GLN A 166 3.97 3.41 1.06
N TYR A 167 3.89 4.53 1.74
CA TYR A 167 5.08 5.32 2.15
C TYR A 167 5.86 4.78 3.37
N ARG A 168 5.43 3.70 4.04
CA ARG A 168 6.12 3.14 5.23
C ARG A 168 6.79 1.79 4.97
N GLU A 169 6.99 1.42 3.74
CA GLU A 169 7.55 0.12 3.38
C GLU A 169 9.07 0.16 3.11
N GLN A 170 9.83 1.00 3.85
CA GLN A 170 11.30 1.04 3.76
C GLN A 170 11.93 -0.34 3.95
N GLY A 171 11.38 -1.16 4.87
CA GLY A 171 11.84 -2.53 5.08
C GLY A 171 11.63 -3.43 3.87
N VAL A 172 10.55 -3.23 3.11
CA VAL A 172 10.30 -3.94 1.84
C VAL A 172 11.37 -3.59 0.81
N PHE A 173 11.67 -2.30 0.64
CA PHE A 173 12.72 -1.83 -0.26
C PHE A 173 14.09 -2.40 0.12
N LYS A 174 14.43 -2.38 1.42
CA LYS A 174 15.69 -2.93 1.94
C LYS A 174 15.82 -4.43 1.62
N GLN A 175 14.76 -5.22 1.86
CA GLN A 175 14.74 -6.65 1.56
C GLN A 175 14.89 -6.95 0.08
N ARG A 176 14.37 -6.09 -0.80
CA ARG A 176 14.48 -6.21 -2.25
C ARG A 176 15.83 -5.78 -2.80
N GLY A 177 16.72 -5.23 -1.99
CA GLY A 177 18.06 -4.83 -2.40
C GLY A 177 18.24 -3.34 -2.70
N PHE A 178 17.28 -2.50 -2.31
CA PHE A 178 17.45 -1.04 -2.36
C PHE A 178 18.60 -0.65 -1.46
N THR A 179 19.58 0.03 -2.01
CA THR A 179 20.82 0.35 -1.30
C THR A 179 20.65 1.57 -0.40
N THR A 180 21.56 1.76 0.55
CA THR A 180 21.59 2.95 1.39
C THR A 180 21.74 4.23 0.56
N ALA A 181 22.50 4.16 -0.54
CA ALA A 181 22.64 5.26 -1.49
C ALA A 181 21.33 5.58 -2.20
N ASP A 182 20.55 4.56 -2.62
CA ASP A 182 19.27 4.75 -3.30
C ASP A 182 18.26 5.46 -2.38
N PHE A 183 18.18 5.07 -1.09
CA PHE A 183 17.36 5.77 -0.10
C PHE A 183 17.77 7.24 0.00
N MET A 184 19.06 7.53 0.14
CA MET A 184 19.54 8.90 0.32
C MET A 184 19.35 9.73 -0.95
N ASN A 185 19.63 9.19 -2.13
CA ASN A 185 19.45 9.90 -3.39
C ASN A 185 18.00 10.36 -3.60
N GLN A 186 17.03 9.50 -3.29
CA GLN A 186 15.61 9.87 -3.37
C GLN A 186 15.23 10.92 -2.31
N LEU A 187 15.71 10.80 -1.08
CA LEU A 187 15.41 11.74 -0.01
C LEU A 187 15.95 13.15 -0.28
N PHE A 188 17.11 13.24 -0.93
CA PHE A 188 17.72 14.51 -1.36
C PHE A 188 17.26 15.00 -2.74
N ALA A 189 16.44 14.20 -3.45
CA ALA A 189 15.93 14.53 -4.78
C ALA A 189 17.07 14.89 -5.75
N ASN A 190 18.20 14.18 -5.66
CA ASN A 190 19.38 14.47 -6.46
C ASN A 190 19.37 13.78 -7.84
N SER A 191 20.37 14.03 -8.66
CA SER A 191 20.45 13.52 -10.03
C SER A 191 20.60 12.01 -10.16
N LYS A 192 20.99 11.34 -9.07
CA LYS A 192 21.10 9.87 -8.98
C LYS A 192 19.80 9.19 -8.56
N ASP A 193 18.79 9.96 -8.15
CA ASP A 193 17.46 9.43 -7.89
C ASP A 193 16.81 8.93 -9.20
N PRO A 194 16.42 7.65 -9.29
CA PRO A 194 15.68 7.13 -10.45
C PRO A 194 14.39 7.92 -10.73
N GLY A 195 13.76 8.48 -9.69
CA GLY A 195 12.60 9.37 -9.77
C GLY A 195 12.93 10.79 -10.24
N ARG A 196 14.21 11.10 -10.51
CA ARG A 196 14.69 12.41 -10.97
C ARG A 196 14.29 13.58 -10.07
N GLY A 197 14.20 13.33 -8.78
CA GLY A 197 13.85 14.35 -7.79
C GLY A 197 12.40 14.88 -7.87
N ARG A 198 11.49 14.18 -8.54
CA ARG A 198 10.11 14.63 -8.76
C ARG A 198 9.11 14.16 -7.74
N ASN A 199 9.51 13.19 -6.92
CA ASN A 199 8.65 12.65 -5.88
C ASN A 199 9.04 13.24 -4.53
N MET A 200 8.04 13.38 -3.65
CA MET A 200 8.30 13.70 -2.25
C MET A 200 9.26 12.67 -1.63
N PRO A 201 10.06 13.06 -0.62
CA PRO A 201 10.82 12.10 0.17
C PRO A 201 9.94 10.93 0.65
N VAL A 202 10.54 9.74 0.77
CA VAL A 202 9.92 8.44 1.07
C VAL A 202 8.97 7.87 -0.01
N HIS A 203 8.88 8.52 -1.16
CA HIS A 203 8.11 8.01 -2.30
C HIS A 203 9.04 7.29 -3.29
N TYR A 204 9.59 6.19 -2.81
CA TYR A 204 10.53 5.36 -3.55
C TYR A 204 9.87 4.60 -4.71
N GLY A 205 10.69 4.14 -5.65
CA GLY A 205 10.30 3.23 -6.72
C GLY A 205 11.55 2.63 -7.34
N SER A 206 11.48 1.37 -7.78
CA SER A 206 12.56 0.73 -8.52
C SER A 206 12.02 -0.29 -9.50
N LYS A 207 12.27 -0.05 -10.76
CA LYS A 207 11.91 -0.95 -11.85
C LYS A 207 12.73 -2.24 -11.80
N GLU A 208 14.00 -2.14 -11.47
CA GLU A 208 14.94 -3.25 -11.42
C GLU A 208 14.56 -4.25 -10.32
N LEU A 209 13.98 -3.76 -9.24
CA LEU A 209 13.58 -4.55 -8.08
C LEU A 209 12.11 -5.00 -8.14
N ASN A 210 11.39 -4.75 -9.23
CA ASN A 210 9.95 -5.00 -9.36
C ASN A 210 9.10 -4.35 -8.23
N ILE A 211 9.56 -3.21 -7.72
CA ILE A 211 8.79 -2.41 -6.76
C ILE A 211 8.11 -1.28 -7.53
N VAL A 212 6.80 -1.39 -7.66
CA VAL A 212 5.94 -0.52 -8.48
C VAL A 212 6.59 -0.29 -9.85
N GLY A 213 6.77 -1.34 -10.58
CA GLY A 213 7.50 -1.29 -11.84
C GLY A 213 6.95 -2.26 -12.86
N ASP A 214 7.59 -2.30 -13.94
CA ASP A 214 7.32 -2.94 -15.21
C ASP A 214 6.63 -4.31 -15.10
N ILE A 215 5.39 -4.38 -15.53
CA ILE A 215 4.85 -5.62 -16.03
C ILE A 215 5.64 -5.92 -17.30
N ARG A 216 6.66 -6.77 -17.18
CA ARG A 216 7.53 -7.11 -18.32
C ARG A 216 6.68 -7.71 -19.43
N LEU A 217 6.44 -6.91 -20.46
CA LEU A 217 5.87 -7.41 -21.70
C LEU A 217 6.87 -8.35 -22.41
N PRO A 218 6.38 -9.38 -23.11
CA PRO A 218 7.25 -10.28 -23.87
C PRO A 218 8.19 -9.54 -24.83
N PRO A 219 9.38 -10.09 -25.15
CA PRO A 219 10.40 -9.41 -25.95
C PRO A 219 9.92 -8.85 -27.29
N LEU A 220 8.88 -9.43 -27.89
CA LEU A 220 8.28 -8.98 -29.16
C LEU A 220 7.57 -7.63 -29.05
N GLN A 221 7.06 -7.25 -27.87
CA GLN A 221 6.39 -5.97 -27.64
C GLN A 221 7.35 -4.87 -27.14
N ARG A 222 8.59 -5.25 -26.75
CA ARG A 222 9.61 -4.27 -26.31
C ARG A 222 10.05 -3.31 -27.42
N LYS A 223 9.98 -3.73 -28.69
CA LYS A 223 10.41 -2.88 -29.81
C LYS A 223 9.48 -1.70 -30.11
N SER A 224 8.21 -1.78 -29.70
CA SER A 224 7.26 -0.67 -29.85
C SER A 224 7.18 0.26 -28.64
N LEU A 225 7.75 -0.18 -27.49
CA LEU A 225 7.87 0.60 -26.27
C LEU A 225 9.35 0.92 -25.98
N ALA A 226 10.04 1.48 -26.97
CA ALA A 226 11.42 1.97 -26.85
C ALA A 226 11.52 3.18 -25.88
N TYR A 227 10.40 3.63 -25.34
CA TYR A 227 10.28 4.64 -24.30
C TYR A 227 10.16 3.96 -22.93
N GLY A 228 11.06 4.34 -22.05
CA GLY A 228 11.25 3.76 -20.71
C GLY A 228 9.93 3.41 -20.03
N GLY A 229 9.83 2.13 -19.63
CA GLY A 229 8.65 1.65 -18.94
C GLY A 229 8.22 2.61 -17.83
N ILE A 230 6.92 2.80 -17.68
CA ILE A 230 6.35 3.69 -16.68
C ILE A 230 6.87 3.26 -15.31
N GLN A 231 7.77 4.06 -14.74
CA GLN A 231 8.22 3.87 -13.37
C GLN A 231 7.12 4.38 -12.46
N HIS A 232 6.35 3.47 -11.90
CA HIS A 232 5.45 3.83 -10.82
C HIS A 232 6.28 4.02 -9.55
N THR A 233 6.09 5.15 -8.91
CA THR A 233 6.58 5.41 -7.57
C THR A 233 5.43 5.30 -6.59
N ILE A 234 5.74 5.25 -5.30
CA ILE A 234 4.73 5.36 -4.25
C ILE A 234 3.87 6.60 -4.50
N SER A 235 2.54 6.43 -4.43
CA SER A 235 1.57 7.52 -4.58
C SER A 235 1.24 8.14 -3.22
N SER A 236 1.17 9.47 -3.13
CA SER A 236 0.72 10.17 -1.92
C SER A 236 -0.77 9.94 -1.64
N PRO A 237 -1.70 9.99 -2.62
CA PRO A 237 -3.08 9.57 -2.43
C PRO A 237 -3.17 8.11 -1.96
N LEU A 238 -3.99 7.88 -0.92
CA LEU A 238 -4.13 6.57 -0.30
C LEU A 238 -4.94 5.61 -1.18
N ALA A 239 -4.63 4.31 -1.05
CA ALA A 239 -5.31 3.18 -1.69
C ALA A 239 -5.27 3.13 -3.22
N THR A 240 -4.82 4.16 -3.94
CA THR A 240 -4.80 4.20 -5.41
C THR A 240 -3.98 3.07 -6.03
N GLN A 241 -2.95 2.57 -5.34
CA GLN A 241 -2.14 1.45 -5.76
C GLN A 241 -2.89 0.11 -5.74
N LEU A 242 -4.00 -0.02 -4.99
CA LEU A 242 -4.69 -1.30 -4.82
C LEU A 242 -5.42 -1.77 -6.07
N PRO A 243 -6.24 -0.95 -6.77
CA PRO A 243 -6.79 -1.31 -8.08
C PRO A 243 -5.71 -1.58 -9.13
N GLN A 244 -4.60 -0.81 -9.10
CA GLN A 244 -3.45 -1.04 -9.97
C GLN A 244 -2.82 -2.40 -9.72
N ALA A 245 -2.63 -2.78 -8.44
CA ALA A 245 -2.14 -4.10 -8.05
C ALA A 245 -3.05 -5.24 -8.55
N SER A 246 -4.37 -5.07 -8.42
CA SER A 246 -5.35 -6.04 -8.95
C SER A 246 -5.24 -6.18 -10.47
N GLY A 247 -5.09 -5.06 -11.19
CA GLY A 247 -4.88 -5.05 -12.64
C GLY A 247 -3.56 -5.70 -13.06
N ALA A 248 -2.46 -5.40 -12.32
CA ALA A 248 -1.15 -6.02 -12.52
C ALA A 248 -1.21 -7.54 -12.30
N ALA A 249 -1.85 -8.00 -11.23
CA ALA A 249 -2.02 -9.42 -10.94
C ALA A 249 -2.83 -10.14 -12.04
N TYR A 250 -3.89 -9.49 -12.55
CA TYR A 250 -4.64 -10.02 -13.69
C TYR A 250 -3.75 -10.13 -14.93
N ALA A 251 -2.94 -9.13 -15.22
CA ALA A 251 -2.02 -9.16 -16.36
C ALA A 251 -0.97 -10.28 -16.22
N LEU A 252 -0.38 -10.48 -15.02
CA LEU A 252 0.54 -11.59 -14.76
C LEU A 252 -0.11 -12.95 -14.99
N LYS A 253 -1.35 -13.13 -14.53
CA LYS A 253 -2.15 -14.33 -14.77
C LYS A 253 -2.37 -14.57 -16.26
N MET A 254 -2.76 -13.54 -17.02
CA MET A 254 -2.98 -13.66 -18.47
C MET A 254 -1.69 -14.00 -19.22
N GLN A 255 -0.55 -13.43 -18.82
CA GLN A 255 0.76 -13.76 -19.39
C GLN A 255 1.11 -15.24 -19.18
N GLN A 256 0.92 -15.75 -17.95
CA GLN A 256 1.19 -17.15 -17.62
C GLN A 256 0.26 -18.10 -18.36
N MET A 257 -1.01 -17.74 -18.57
CA MET A 257 -1.97 -18.53 -19.36
C MET A 257 -1.57 -18.60 -20.84
N GLN A 258 -0.98 -17.54 -21.38
CA GLN A 258 -0.49 -17.49 -22.76
C GLN A 258 0.86 -18.22 -22.95
N ASP A 259 1.71 -18.17 -21.94
CA ASP A 259 3.03 -18.80 -21.96
C ASP A 259 3.32 -19.50 -20.62
N GLN A 260 3.09 -20.79 -20.55
CA GLN A 260 3.29 -21.61 -19.36
C GLN A 260 4.77 -21.79 -18.97
N SER A 261 5.73 -21.34 -19.80
CA SER A 261 7.13 -21.31 -19.42
C SER A 261 7.47 -20.18 -18.44
N ILE A 262 6.59 -19.19 -18.32
CA ILE A 262 6.70 -18.10 -17.34
C ILE A 262 6.32 -18.64 -15.97
N PRO A 263 7.22 -18.55 -14.96
CA PRO A 263 6.91 -19.02 -13.62
C PRO A 263 5.73 -18.20 -13.01
N PRO A 264 4.87 -18.84 -12.22
CA PRO A 264 3.77 -18.15 -11.55
C PRO A 264 4.31 -17.10 -10.56
N ARG A 265 3.70 -15.91 -10.59
CA ARG A 265 4.10 -14.75 -9.80
C ARG A 265 2.88 -14.15 -9.11
N VAL A 266 3.10 -13.54 -7.95
CA VAL A 266 2.09 -12.80 -7.25
C VAL A 266 2.35 -11.29 -7.32
N VAL A 267 1.32 -10.53 -7.03
CA VAL A 267 1.44 -9.11 -6.69
C VAL A 267 1.20 -8.95 -5.20
N ALA A 268 2.14 -8.32 -4.48
CA ALA A 268 1.95 -7.92 -3.09
C ALA A 268 1.63 -6.43 -3.01
N ALA A 269 0.50 -6.08 -2.38
CA ALA A 269 0.02 -4.71 -2.28
C ALA A 269 -0.10 -4.29 -0.81
N TYR A 270 0.72 -3.33 -0.38
CA TYR A 270 0.78 -2.82 0.98
C TYR A 270 -0.07 -1.57 1.15
N PHE A 271 -0.78 -1.48 2.29
CA PHE A 271 -1.61 -0.32 2.64
C PHE A 271 -1.87 -0.28 4.15
N GLY A 272 -2.28 0.89 4.65
CA GLY A 272 -2.67 1.05 6.06
C GLY A 272 -4.16 0.82 6.27
N GLU A 273 -4.59 0.59 7.52
CA GLU A 273 -6.00 0.40 7.89
C GLU A 273 -6.85 1.64 7.57
N GLY A 274 -6.27 2.85 7.68
CA GLY A 274 -6.95 4.08 7.25
C GLY A 274 -7.24 4.11 5.75
N ALA A 275 -6.30 3.61 4.93
CA ALA A 275 -6.48 3.49 3.49
C ALA A 275 -7.61 2.51 3.11
N ALA A 276 -7.92 1.55 3.98
CA ALA A 276 -9.04 0.63 3.77
C ALA A 276 -10.42 1.30 3.86
N SER A 277 -10.50 2.57 4.25
CA SER A 277 -11.73 3.38 4.20
C SER A 277 -11.97 4.06 2.86
N GLU A 278 -10.96 4.04 1.96
CA GLU A 278 -11.07 4.60 0.61
C GLU A 278 -11.88 3.66 -0.31
N GLY A 279 -12.60 4.25 -1.27
CA GLY A 279 -13.39 3.50 -2.26
C GLY A 279 -12.55 2.53 -3.10
N ASP A 280 -11.30 2.89 -3.41
CA ASP A 280 -10.35 2.09 -4.18
C ASP A 280 -10.00 0.76 -3.51
N PHE A 281 -9.95 0.70 -2.17
CA PHE A 281 -9.79 -0.56 -1.45
C PHE A 281 -10.92 -1.54 -1.79
N HIS A 282 -12.17 -1.10 -1.69
CA HIS A 282 -13.34 -1.92 -1.97
C HIS A 282 -13.41 -2.36 -3.42
N ALA A 283 -13.13 -1.45 -4.35
CA ALA A 283 -13.06 -1.74 -5.78
C ALA A 283 -11.96 -2.78 -6.09
N ALA A 284 -10.77 -2.63 -5.52
CA ALA A 284 -9.64 -3.53 -5.72
C ALA A 284 -9.95 -4.96 -5.26
N LEU A 285 -10.51 -5.11 -4.06
CA LEU A 285 -10.88 -6.42 -3.53
C LEU A 285 -11.91 -7.11 -4.42
N ASN A 286 -12.96 -6.37 -4.83
CA ASN A 286 -14.01 -6.92 -5.69
C ASN A 286 -13.47 -7.33 -7.07
N ILE A 287 -12.63 -6.51 -7.70
CA ILE A 287 -11.97 -6.85 -8.97
C ILE A 287 -11.11 -8.10 -8.80
N ALA A 288 -10.27 -8.15 -7.77
CA ALA A 288 -9.37 -9.27 -7.51
C ALA A 288 -10.15 -10.57 -7.29
N ALA A 289 -11.23 -10.53 -6.49
CA ALA A 289 -12.07 -11.70 -6.20
C ALA A 289 -12.78 -12.21 -7.47
N THR A 290 -13.44 -11.33 -8.22
CA THR A 290 -14.23 -11.70 -9.39
C THR A 290 -13.36 -12.15 -10.57
N ARG A 291 -12.10 -11.72 -10.65
CA ARG A 291 -11.13 -12.11 -11.69
C ARG A 291 -10.14 -13.17 -11.23
N SER A 292 -10.24 -13.63 -9.98
CA SER A 292 -9.31 -14.60 -9.40
C SER A 292 -7.86 -14.18 -9.61
N CYS A 293 -7.54 -12.95 -9.20
CA CYS A 293 -6.20 -12.37 -9.38
C CYS A 293 -5.23 -12.91 -8.33
N PRO A 294 -4.00 -13.32 -8.69
CA PRO A 294 -2.96 -13.74 -7.73
C PRO A 294 -2.36 -12.52 -7.02
N VAL A 295 -3.12 -11.92 -6.10
CA VAL A 295 -2.71 -10.74 -5.34
C VAL A 295 -2.81 -10.99 -3.85
N ILE A 296 -1.81 -10.52 -3.11
CA ILE A 296 -1.77 -10.52 -1.64
C ILE A 296 -1.93 -9.08 -1.19
N PHE A 297 -3.06 -8.77 -0.58
CA PHE A 297 -3.32 -7.48 0.06
C PHE A 297 -2.78 -7.52 1.48
N ILE A 298 -1.78 -6.70 1.81
CA ILE A 298 -1.12 -6.66 3.12
C ILE A 298 -1.51 -5.37 3.82
N CYS A 299 -2.45 -5.46 4.75
CA CYS A 299 -2.92 -4.36 5.57
C CYS A 299 -2.04 -4.20 6.81
N ARG A 300 -1.43 -3.02 6.96
CA ARG A 300 -0.76 -2.60 8.18
C ARG A 300 -1.77 -1.89 9.08
N ASN A 301 -2.27 -2.61 10.11
CA ASN A 301 -3.15 -2.04 11.11
C ASN A 301 -2.33 -1.59 12.32
N ASN A 302 -1.98 -0.32 12.36
CA ASN A 302 -1.16 0.26 13.44
C ASN A 302 -1.98 1.06 14.46
N GLY A 303 -3.30 0.97 14.40
CA GLY A 303 -4.24 1.55 15.35
C GLY A 303 -4.68 2.98 15.04
N TYR A 304 -4.03 3.68 14.07
CA TYR A 304 -4.28 5.10 13.82
C TYR A 304 -4.18 5.49 12.36
N ALA A 305 -5.25 6.05 11.81
CA ALA A 305 -5.24 6.79 10.54
C ALA A 305 -4.87 8.25 10.83
N ILE A 306 -3.60 8.61 10.79
CA ILE A 306 -3.02 9.86 11.29
C ILE A 306 -3.39 10.04 12.78
N SER A 307 -4.43 10.83 13.07
CA SER A 307 -4.95 11.11 14.41
C SER A 307 -6.20 10.31 14.78
N THR A 308 -6.86 9.68 13.81
CA THR A 308 -8.11 8.95 14.03
C THR A 308 -7.83 7.52 14.50
N PRO A 309 -8.24 7.13 15.71
CA PRO A 309 -8.09 5.75 16.19
C PRO A 309 -9.04 4.82 15.43
N THR A 310 -8.67 3.53 15.33
CA THR A 310 -9.43 2.53 14.57
C THR A 310 -10.90 2.41 15.00
N LEU A 311 -11.20 2.58 16.29
CA LEU A 311 -12.58 2.54 16.82
C LEU A 311 -13.48 3.67 16.28
N GLU A 312 -12.89 4.79 15.86
CA GLU A 312 -13.57 5.90 15.20
C GLU A 312 -13.54 5.80 13.69
N GLN A 313 -12.48 5.18 13.14
CA GLN A 313 -12.25 5.04 11.69
C GLN A 313 -13.26 4.09 11.03
N TYR A 314 -13.58 2.96 11.67
CA TYR A 314 -14.49 1.95 11.11
C TYR A 314 -15.21 1.15 12.22
N ARG A 315 -16.21 0.35 11.80
CA ARG A 315 -16.93 -0.62 12.63
C ARG A 315 -16.64 -2.04 12.19
N GLY A 316 -16.88 -2.99 13.09
CA GLY A 316 -16.67 -4.43 12.83
C GLY A 316 -15.31 -4.92 13.29
N ASP A 317 -15.00 -6.18 12.97
CA ASP A 317 -13.79 -6.87 13.39
C ASP A 317 -12.62 -6.57 12.44
N GLY A 318 -12.04 -5.39 12.54
CA GLY A 318 -10.86 -4.98 11.79
C GLY A 318 -11.06 -4.95 10.26
N ILE A 319 -9.94 -5.03 9.55
CA ILE A 319 -9.93 -5.07 8.08
C ILE A 319 -10.08 -6.51 7.58
N ALA A 320 -9.65 -7.51 8.34
CA ALA A 320 -9.76 -8.93 8.00
C ALA A 320 -11.21 -9.35 7.69
N SER A 321 -12.18 -8.89 8.49
CA SER A 321 -13.59 -9.21 8.27
C SER A 321 -14.14 -8.74 6.91
N ARG A 322 -13.54 -7.71 6.32
CA ARG A 322 -13.93 -7.18 5.01
C ARG A 322 -13.56 -8.13 3.88
N GLY A 323 -12.42 -8.81 3.97
CA GLY A 323 -12.00 -9.82 2.99
C GLY A 323 -13.03 -10.95 2.88
N LEU A 324 -13.55 -11.41 4.01
CA LEU A 324 -14.60 -12.44 4.04
C LEU A 324 -15.86 -11.99 3.31
N GLY A 325 -16.23 -10.69 3.40
CA GLY A 325 -17.36 -10.10 2.70
C GLY A 325 -17.23 -10.13 1.17
N TYR A 326 -16.02 -10.16 0.65
CA TYR A 326 -15.71 -10.29 -0.79
C TYR A 326 -15.40 -11.75 -1.21
N GLY A 327 -15.49 -12.71 -0.30
CA GLY A 327 -15.12 -14.11 -0.58
C GLY A 327 -13.62 -14.31 -0.75
N ILE A 328 -12.80 -13.48 -0.11
CA ILE A 328 -11.34 -13.51 -0.14
C ILE A 328 -10.83 -14.24 1.10
N ASP A 329 -9.90 -15.18 0.91
CA ASP A 329 -9.19 -15.82 2.00
C ASP A 329 -8.43 -14.79 2.83
N THR A 330 -8.58 -14.86 4.16
CA THR A 330 -8.09 -13.81 5.06
C THR A 330 -7.30 -14.39 6.22
N ILE A 331 -6.17 -13.76 6.53
CA ILE A 331 -5.29 -14.09 7.65
C ILE A 331 -5.11 -12.84 8.50
N ARG A 332 -5.34 -12.95 9.82
CA ARG A 332 -4.91 -11.92 10.77
C ARG A 332 -3.66 -12.41 11.48
N VAL A 333 -2.65 -11.55 11.58
CA VAL A 333 -1.34 -11.89 12.13
C VAL A 333 -0.84 -10.83 13.09
N ASP A 334 -0.09 -11.25 14.11
CA ASP A 334 0.69 -10.36 14.97
C ASP A 334 1.83 -9.73 14.14
N GLY A 335 1.65 -8.46 13.75
CA GLY A 335 2.58 -7.72 12.89
C GLY A 335 3.92 -7.38 13.57
N ASN A 336 4.04 -7.56 14.88
CA ASN A 336 5.27 -7.36 15.63
C ASN A 336 6.08 -8.67 15.76
N ASP A 337 5.49 -9.79 15.35
CA ASP A 337 6.12 -11.10 15.28
C ASP A 337 6.60 -11.41 13.87
N ILE A 338 7.90 -11.24 13.63
CA ILE A 338 8.47 -11.42 12.28
C ILE A 338 8.29 -12.86 11.76
N TRP A 339 8.27 -13.86 12.64
CA TRP A 339 8.06 -15.25 12.25
C TRP A 339 6.62 -15.48 11.79
N ALA A 340 5.66 -14.98 12.56
CA ALA A 340 4.26 -15.07 12.20
C ALA A 340 3.95 -14.32 10.88
N VAL A 341 4.54 -13.14 10.68
CA VAL A 341 4.42 -12.38 9.44
C VAL A 341 4.99 -13.17 8.26
N ARG A 342 6.17 -13.77 8.40
CA ARG A 342 6.78 -14.61 7.36
C ARG A 342 5.90 -15.79 6.99
N GLU A 343 5.47 -16.58 7.97
CA GLU A 343 4.60 -17.75 7.76
C GLU A 343 3.27 -17.35 7.10
N ALA A 344 2.62 -16.30 7.60
CA ALA A 344 1.38 -15.81 7.02
C ALA A 344 1.56 -15.37 5.56
N THR A 345 2.66 -14.66 5.25
CA THR A 345 2.92 -14.19 3.88
C THR A 345 3.32 -15.33 2.95
N LYS A 346 4.13 -16.30 3.42
CA LYS A 346 4.47 -17.50 2.68
C LYS A 346 3.23 -18.30 2.33
N ARG A 347 2.37 -18.54 3.32
CA ARG A 347 1.10 -19.24 3.11
C ARG A 347 0.17 -18.48 2.16
N ALA A 348 0.06 -17.17 2.30
CA ALA A 348 -0.73 -16.34 1.40
C ALA A 348 -0.21 -16.40 -0.04
N ARG A 349 1.13 -16.43 -0.23
CA ARG A 349 1.75 -16.56 -1.55
C ARG A 349 1.43 -17.91 -2.20
N GLU A 350 1.54 -19.00 -1.46
CA GLU A 350 1.16 -20.33 -1.92
C GLU A 350 -0.31 -20.36 -2.34
N MET A 351 -1.20 -19.88 -1.46
CA MET A 351 -2.64 -19.81 -1.74
C MET A 351 -2.97 -18.94 -2.94
N ALA A 352 -2.29 -17.80 -3.10
CA ALA A 352 -2.54 -16.90 -4.22
C ALA A 352 -2.17 -17.51 -5.58
N LEU A 353 -1.28 -18.51 -5.59
CA LEU A 353 -0.87 -19.23 -6.81
C LEU A 353 -1.69 -20.51 -7.08
N GLU A 354 -2.50 -20.97 -6.12
CA GLU A 354 -3.32 -22.16 -6.28
C GLU A 354 -4.43 -21.96 -7.32
N ASN A 355 -4.80 -23.03 -8.01
CA ASN A 355 -5.96 -23.10 -8.92
C ASN A 355 -6.07 -21.97 -9.97
N GLY A 356 -4.94 -21.49 -10.48
CA GLY A 356 -4.90 -20.43 -11.48
C GLY A 356 -5.04 -19.01 -10.92
N GLY A 357 -4.85 -18.87 -9.63
CA GLY A 357 -4.80 -17.58 -8.93
C GLY A 357 -6.03 -17.27 -8.10
N ARG A 358 -5.83 -16.68 -6.93
CA ARG A 358 -6.88 -16.11 -6.07
C ARG A 358 -6.30 -15.01 -5.17
N PRO A 359 -7.10 -14.00 -4.79
CA PRO A 359 -6.62 -12.99 -3.84
C PRO A 359 -6.56 -13.54 -2.41
N VAL A 360 -5.62 -12.99 -1.63
CA VAL A 360 -5.52 -13.22 -0.18
C VAL A 360 -5.37 -11.89 0.52
N LEU A 361 -6.04 -11.71 1.66
CA LEU A 361 -5.91 -10.53 2.52
C LEU A 361 -5.19 -10.90 3.81
N ILE A 362 -4.11 -10.20 4.12
CA ILE A 362 -3.43 -10.26 5.42
C ILE A 362 -3.70 -8.97 6.18
N GLU A 363 -4.22 -9.06 7.41
CA GLU A 363 -4.26 -7.95 8.34
C GLU A 363 -3.20 -8.16 9.42
N ALA A 364 -2.16 -7.33 9.41
CA ALA A 364 -1.08 -7.36 10.38
C ALA A 364 -1.33 -6.34 11.48
N MET A 365 -1.56 -6.84 12.69
CA MET A 365 -1.80 -6.05 13.89
C MET A 365 -0.46 -5.56 14.43
N THR A 366 -0.24 -4.26 14.42
CA THR A 366 0.98 -3.60 14.87
C THR A 366 0.66 -2.30 15.60
N TYR A 367 1.67 -1.51 15.95
CA TYR A 367 1.47 -0.21 16.58
C TYR A 367 2.49 0.82 16.10
N ARG A 368 2.00 1.99 15.68
CA ARG A 368 2.86 3.11 15.29
C ARG A 368 3.44 3.80 16.53
N VAL A 369 4.72 3.54 16.81
CA VAL A 369 5.41 4.12 17.97
C VAL A 369 5.75 5.60 17.75
N SER A 370 6.08 6.01 16.53
CA SER A 370 6.44 7.39 16.19
C SER A 370 5.23 8.28 15.85
N HIS A 371 5.49 9.56 15.61
CA HIS A 371 4.52 10.46 14.95
C HIS A 371 4.16 9.93 13.56
N HIS A 372 3.03 10.37 13.01
CA HIS A 372 2.62 9.98 11.66
C HIS A 372 3.66 10.38 10.61
N SER A 373 4.14 11.60 10.70
CA SER A 373 5.22 12.16 9.87
C SER A 373 6.00 13.20 10.66
N THR A 374 7.02 13.79 10.05
CA THR A 374 7.76 14.92 10.64
C THR A 374 6.92 16.20 10.80
N SER A 375 5.74 16.26 10.18
CA SER A 375 4.79 17.37 10.31
C SER A 375 3.68 17.13 11.35
N ASP A 376 3.69 15.97 12.03
CA ASP A 376 2.68 15.55 13.00
C ASP A 376 3.19 15.64 14.44
N ASP A 377 2.29 16.00 15.36
CA ASP A 377 2.48 15.84 16.80
C ASP A 377 1.46 14.85 17.37
N SER A 378 1.84 13.59 17.44
CA SER A 378 0.94 12.52 17.89
C SER A 378 0.55 12.64 19.37
N PHE A 379 1.24 13.41 20.17
CA PHE A 379 0.87 13.63 21.58
C PHE A 379 -0.31 14.60 21.75
N ALA A 380 -0.73 15.25 20.68
CA ALA A 380 -1.97 16.02 20.66
C ALA A 380 -3.25 15.13 20.69
N TYR A 381 -3.15 13.86 20.26
CA TYR A 381 -4.30 12.96 20.15
C TYR A 381 -4.16 11.60 20.84
N ARG A 382 -2.96 11.24 21.35
CA ARG A 382 -2.75 10.00 22.11
C ARG A 382 -1.81 10.21 23.29
N ALA A 383 -2.00 9.41 24.35
CA ALA A 383 -1.23 9.54 25.57
C ALA A 383 0.21 9.04 25.40
N ARG A 384 1.21 9.75 25.95
CA ARG A 384 2.60 9.31 25.96
C ARG A 384 2.80 7.95 26.62
N VAL A 385 2.06 7.68 27.70
CA VAL A 385 2.13 6.41 28.42
C VAL A 385 1.74 5.22 27.53
N GLU A 386 0.76 5.39 26.64
CA GLU A 386 0.36 4.36 25.66
C GLU A 386 1.52 4.03 24.72
N VAL A 387 2.17 5.05 24.14
CA VAL A 387 3.30 4.87 23.22
C VAL A 387 4.50 4.21 23.92
N GLU A 388 4.86 4.66 25.14
CA GLU A 388 5.96 4.09 25.89
C GLU A 388 5.68 2.65 26.35
N ASP A 389 4.42 2.32 26.61
CA ASP A 389 4.01 0.98 26.98
C ASP A 389 4.18 0.01 25.78
N TRP A 390 3.69 0.37 24.60
CA TRP A 390 3.90 -0.39 23.38
C TRP A 390 5.38 -0.56 23.04
N LYS A 391 6.15 0.53 23.09
CA LYS A 391 7.59 0.53 22.85
C LYS A 391 8.36 -0.42 23.76
N ARG A 392 7.95 -0.49 25.03
CA ARG A 392 8.60 -1.35 26.04
C ARG A 392 8.17 -2.80 25.94
N ARG A 393 6.87 -3.06 25.73
CA ARG A 393 6.31 -4.41 25.82
C ARG A 393 6.42 -5.19 24.52
N ASP A 394 6.24 -4.53 23.38
CA ASP A 394 6.04 -5.22 22.12
C ASP A 394 6.75 -4.55 20.92
N ASN A 395 8.01 -4.20 21.11
CA ASN A 395 8.84 -3.71 20.03
C ASN A 395 9.37 -4.87 19.17
N PRO A 396 9.12 -4.87 17.85
CA PRO A 396 9.47 -5.98 16.97
C PRO A 396 10.97 -6.30 16.92
N ILE A 397 11.84 -5.28 16.92
CA ILE A 397 13.31 -5.46 16.94
C ILE A 397 13.75 -6.13 18.25
N THR A 398 13.26 -5.62 19.39
CA THR A 398 13.58 -6.19 20.70
C THR A 398 13.09 -7.63 20.84
N ARG A 399 11.94 -7.95 20.25
CA ARG A 399 11.35 -9.29 20.27
C ARG A 399 12.21 -10.31 19.52
N LEU A 400 12.65 -10.00 18.30
CA LEU A 400 13.56 -10.87 17.56
C LEU A 400 14.94 -10.92 18.23
N ARG A 401 15.45 -9.81 18.80
CA ARG A 401 16.69 -9.79 19.56
C ARG A 401 16.66 -10.79 20.72
N LYS A 402 15.63 -10.76 21.55
CA LYS A 402 15.45 -11.70 22.67
C LYS A 402 15.45 -13.16 22.20
N TYR A 403 14.75 -13.45 21.07
CA TYR A 403 14.79 -14.77 20.46
C TYR A 403 16.22 -15.20 20.10
N MET A 404 16.98 -14.33 19.44
CA MET A 404 18.35 -14.59 19.01
C MET A 404 19.31 -14.77 20.20
N GLU A 405 19.18 -13.95 21.24
CA GLU A 405 19.94 -14.06 22.49
C GLU A 405 19.66 -15.39 23.19
N ALA A 406 18.40 -15.79 23.29
CA ALA A 406 18.01 -17.08 23.88
C ALA A 406 18.57 -18.29 23.11
N LYS A 407 18.82 -18.15 21.81
CA LYS A 407 19.46 -19.17 20.95
C LYS A 407 20.98 -19.05 20.87
N GLY A 408 21.60 -18.08 21.55
CA GLY A 408 23.05 -17.85 21.53
C GLY A 408 23.60 -17.23 20.24
N MET A 409 22.72 -16.77 19.35
CA MET A 409 23.10 -16.17 18.06
C MET A 409 23.54 -14.70 18.19
N TRP A 410 23.10 -14.00 19.26
CA TRP A 410 23.27 -12.55 19.45
C TRP A 410 23.68 -12.20 20.87
N ASP A 411 24.39 -11.08 21.03
CA ASP A 411 24.83 -10.55 22.30
C ASP A 411 24.97 -9.01 22.24
N GLU A 412 25.28 -8.37 23.37
CA GLU A 412 25.43 -6.92 23.49
C GLU A 412 26.57 -6.34 22.63
N SER A 413 27.66 -7.11 22.44
CA SER A 413 28.78 -6.68 21.60
C SER A 413 28.41 -6.61 20.14
N LYS A 414 27.73 -7.65 19.63
CA LYS A 414 27.18 -7.71 18.27
C LYS A 414 26.13 -6.62 18.05
N GLU A 415 25.30 -6.34 19.05
CA GLU A 415 24.30 -5.26 19.00
C GLU A 415 24.94 -3.90 18.81
N LYS A 416 25.93 -3.58 19.65
CA LYS A 416 26.66 -2.31 19.58
C LYS A 416 27.35 -2.14 18.23
N GLU A 417 28.08 -3.16 17.79
CA GLU A 417 28.77 -3.11 16.50
C GLU A 417 27.78 -2.94 15.33
N CYS A 418 26.66 -3.67 15.33
CA CYS A 418 25.63 -3.58 14.32
C CYS A 418 25.09 -2.14 14.22
N ARG A 419 24.69 -1.54 15.33
CA ARG A 419 24.16 -0.17 15.34
C ARG A 419 25.20 0.87 14.95
N GLU A 420 26.44 0.74 15.42
CA GLU A 420 27.51 1.66 15.09
C GLU A 420 27.93 1.56 13.61
N SER A 421 28.04 0.34 13.06
CA SER A 421 28.36 0.15 11.65
C SER A 421 27.24 0.67 10.74
N THR A 422 26.00 0.36 11.05
CA THR A 422 24.83 0.88 10.34
C THR A 422 24.77 2.41 10.37
N ARG A 423 25.02 3.01 11.55
CA ARG A 423 25.05 4.47 11.67
C ARG A 423 26.15 5.10 10.80
N ARG A 424 27.34 4.50 10.77
CA ARG A 424 28.44 4.99 9.91
C ARG A 424 28.08 4.88 8.43
N GLU A 425 27.46 3.76 8.02
CA GLU A 425 27.01 3.54 6.65
C GLU A 425 25.99 4.60 6.22
N VAL A 426 24.94 4.80 7.02
CA VAL A 426 23.86 5.76 6.73
C VAL A 426 24.41 7.18 6.66
N LEU A 427 25.25 7.60 7.64
CA LEU A 427 25.83 8.95 7.65
C LEU A 427 26.77 9.20 6.47
N LYS A 428 27.51 8.17 6.01
CA LYS A 428 28.33 8.27 4.81
C LYS A 428 27.50 8.51 3.58
N ALA A 429 26.50 7.64 3.33
CA ALA A 429 25.60 7.77 2.17
C ALA A 429 24.80 9.09 2.21
N PHE A 430 24.37 9.51 3.39
CA PHE A 430 23.69 10.79 3.61
C PHE A 430 24.56 11.96 3.13
N LYS A 431 25.82 12.03 3.58
CA LYS A 431 26.75 13.10 3.19
C LYS A 431 27.02 13.08 1.68
N GLU A 432 27.20 11.91 1.08
CA GLU A 432 27.45 11.77 -0.35
C GLU A 432 26.23 12.27 -1.16
N ALA A 433 25.03 11.87 -0.77
CA ALA A 433 23.81 12.29 -1.46
C ALA A 433 23.46 13.78 -1.31
N GLU A 434 23.77 14.36 -0.14
CA GLU A 434 23.57 15.80 0.12
C GLU A 434 24.48 16.68 -0.73
N MET A 435 25.68 16.19 -1.08
CA MET A 435 26.62 16.91 -1.94
C MET A 435 26.37 16.73 -3.43
N GLU A 436 25.50 15.78 -3.81
CA GLU A 436 25.19 15.50 -5.20
C GLU A 436 24.24 16.56 -5.76
N LYS A 437 24.41 16.93 -7.02
CA LYS A 437 23.55 17.93 -7.70
C LYS A 437 22.14 17.41 -7.93
N LYS A 438 21.20 18.34 -8.00
CA LYS A 438 19.83 18.09 -8.45
C LYS A 438 19.80 17.79 -9.96
N PRO A 439 18.77 17.11 -10.48
CA PRO A 439 18.62 16.85 -11.90
C PRO A 439 18.62 18.15 -12.73
N PRO A 440 18.95 18.07 -14.04
CA PRO A 440 18.95 19.25 -14.91
C PRO A 440 17.59 19.94 -14.94
N ILE A 441 17.55 21.27 -14.93
CA ILE A 441 16.32 22.08 -15.00
C ILE A 441 15.50 21.72 -16.25
N ARG A 442 16.16 21.44 -17.36
CA ARG A 442 15.54 21.00 -18.63
C ARG A 442 14.57 19.83 -18.44
N GLY A 443 14.87 18.94 -17.50
CA GLY A 443 14.02 17.81 -17.18
C GLY A 443 12.57 18.17 -16.81
N MET A 444 12.28 19.41 -16.40
CA MET A 444 10.91 19.86 -16.14
C MET A 444 10.01 19.86 -17.39
N PHE A 445 10.61 19.91 -18.58
CA PHE A 445 9.91 20.04 -19.86
C PHE A 445 9.82 18.72 -20.64
N GLU A 446 10.69 17.74 -20.36
CA GLU A 446 10.95 16.60 -21.24
C GLU A 446 10.19 15.31 -20.91
N ASP A 447 9.45 15.24 -19.80
CA ASP A 447 8.95 13.95 -19.29
C ASP A 447 7.53 13.58 -19.72
N VAL A 448 6.77 14.47 -20.33
CA VAL A 448 5.35 14.23 -20.60
C VAL A 448 5.11 13.79 -22.04
N TYR A 449 5.83 14.34 -22.99
CA TYR A 449 5.65 14.10 -24.41
C TYR A 449 6.92 13.53 -25.05
N GLU A 450 6.76 12.70 -26.06
CA GLU A 450 7.87 12.15 -26.85
C GLU A 450 8.72 13.26 -27.47
N GLU A 451 8.05 14.29 -27.99
CA GLU A 451 8.69 15.52 -28.47
C GLU A 451 8.13 16.73 -27.73
N LEU A 452 9.01 17.70 -27.47
CA LEU A 452 8.57 18.97 -26.87
C LEU A 452 7.56 19.67 -27.77
N THR A 453 6.39 19.96 -27.21
CA THR A 453 5.38 20.76 -27.89
C THR A 453 5.88 22.19 -28.13
N PRO A 454 5.29 22.95 -29.07
CA PRO A 454 5.64 24.37 -29.28
C PRO A 454 5.51 25.21 -27.98
N ASP A 455 4.48 24.94 -27.16
CA ASP A 455 4.26 25.67 -25.90
C ASP A 455 5.35 25.36 -24.88
N LEU A 456 5.77 24.09 -24.73
CA LEU A 456 6.87 23.73 -23.83
C LEU A 456 8.21 24.32 -24.29
N LYS A 457 8.48 24.36 -25.61
CA LYS A 457 9.66 25.05 -26.17
C LYS A 457 9.65 26.52 -25.84
N GLN A 458 8.48 27.17 -25.97
CA GLN A 458 8.31 28.59 -25.62
C GLN A 458 8.51 28.83 -24.11
N GLN A 459 7.90 28.01 -23.25
CA GLN A 459 8.06 28.12 -21.80
C GLN A 459 9.52 27.90 -21.36
N MET A 460 10.22 26.95 -21.96
CA MET A 460 11.64 26.72 -21.71
C MET A 460 12.50 27.95 -22.10
N ALA A 461 12.20 28.57 -23.25
CA ALA A 461 12.88 29.79 -23.68
C ALA A 461 12.60 30.95 -22.74
N GLN A 462 11.34 31.13 -22.31
CA GLN A 462 10.93 32.17 -21.34
C GLN A 462 11.62 31.98 -19.99
N LEU A 463 11.70 30.71 -19.48
CA LEU A 463 12.41 30.44 -18.24
C LEU A 463 13.89 30.82 -18.36
N ARG A 464 14.53 30.47 -19.48
CA ARG A 464 15.93 30.83 -19.72
C ARG A 464 16.15 32.35 -19.72
N GLU A 465 15.30 33.10 -20.45
CA GLU A 465 15.34 34.57 -20.47
C GLU A 465 15.13 35.14 -19.06
N HIS A 466 14.21 34.54 -18.27
CA HIS A 466 13.96 34.96 -16.90
C HIS A 466 15.17 34.77 -15.99
N LEU A 467 15.82 33.62 -16.08
CA LEU A 467 17.05 33.30 -15.33
C LEU A 467 18.24 34.18 -15.77
N ASP A 468 18.28 34.61 -17.03
CA ASP A 468 19.28 35.58 -17.53
C ASP A 468 19.05 36.96 -16.94
N LYS A 469 17.78 37.36 -16.82
CA LYS A 469 17.38 38.69 -16.33
C LYS A 469 17.52 38.85 -14.82
N TYR A 470 17.33 37.76 -14.05
CA TYR A 470 17.30 37.79 -12.60
C TYR A 470 18.26 36.71 -11.98
N PRO A 471 19.58 36.77 -12.33
CA PRO A 471 20.48 35.70 -11.92
C PRO A 471 20.71 35.62 -10.38
N GLU A 472 20.53 36.77 -9.68
CA GLU A 472 20.71 36.82 -8.22
C GLU A 472 19.51 36.31 -7.42
N GLU A 473 18.34 36.13 -8.08
CA GLU A 473 17.11 35.67 -7.41
C GLU A 473 16.97 34.13 -7.42
N TYR A 474 17.75 33.43 -8.25
CA TYR A 474 17.62 31.99 -8.45
C TYR A 474 18.97 31.28 -8.33
N GLU A 475 19.12 30.46 -7.29
CA GLU A 475 20.29 29.59 -7.12
C GLU A 475 20.14 28.34 -7.99
N VAL A 476 20.70 28.39 -9.19
CA VAL A 476 20.65 27.27 -10.15
C VAL A 476 21.94 26.46 -10.22
N SER A 477 22.96 26.80 -9.43
CA SER A 477 24.24 26.04 -9.40
C SER A 477 24.11 24.67 -8.78
N GLU A 478 23.04 24.45 -7.97
CA GLU A 478 22.69 23.16 -7.39
C GLU A 478 22.19 22.15 -8.41
N PHE A 479 21.78 22.60 -9.63
CA PHE A 479 21.28 21.72 -10.69
C PHE A 479 22.39 21.34 -11.67
N GLU A 480 22.35 20.11 -12.20
CA GLU A 480 23.28 19.68 -13.24
C GLU A 480 23.18 20.58 -14.48
N GLY A 481 24.33 21.06 -14.93
CA GLY A 481 24.39 21.99 -16.05
C GLY A 481 23.84 23.38 -15.76
N GLY A 482 23.27 23.62 -14.57
CA GLY A 482 22.69 24.90 -14.19
C GLY A 482 21.74 25.46 -15.26
N LYS A 483 21.79 26.77 -15.51
CA LYS A 483 21.03 27.45 -16.57
C LYS A 483 21.34 26.90 -17.99
N ASP A 484 22.57 26.41 -18.22
CA ASP A 484 22.98 25.91 -19.53
C ASP A 484 22.26 24.62 -19.92
N SER A 485 21.67 23.90 -18.97
CA SER A 485 20.81 22.75 -19.25
C SER A 485 19.57 23.11 -20.08
N LEU A 486 19.15 24.39 -20.12
CA LEU A 486 18.04 24.87 -20.93
C LEU A 486 18.43 25.24 -22.37
N LYS A 487 19.71 25.08 -22.77
CA LYS A 487 20.13 25.25 -24.16
C LYS A 487 19.55 24.13 -25.03
N ALA A 488 19.09 24.47 -26.23
CA ALA A 488 18.48 23.55 -27.18
C ALA A 488 19.48 22.46 -27.63
#